data_6afda37d2cba625a641ff6665f3c5326
#
_entry.id   6afda37d2cba625a641ff6665f3c5326
#
_cell.length_a   1.000
_cell.length_b   1.000
_cell.length_c   1.000
_cell.angle_alpha   90.00
_cell.angle_beta   90.00
_cell.angle_gamma   90.00
#
_symmetry.space_group_name_H-M   'P 1'
#
loop_
_entity.id
_entity.type
_entity.pdbx_description
1 polymer ?
#
loop_
_entity_poly.entity_id
_entity_poly.type
_entity_poly.pdbx_seq_one_letter_code
_entity_poly.pdbx_strand_id
1 'polypeptide(L)'
;MITAVLGVTVPIFLIVAVGYGYGRVHPDGIEFVNRINLTLFIPPLLFFVLSEKIPADLEWGGIVIGAAMVVLGSGLLAWPVARGLKLPVKALVPTAMMNNCGNLGLPLTLLAFGETALPLAVVTFVVYVALHFTVGIWLVRGRLDLSLLVKNPIVIATALGFGFYLAGLHAPAMMLPGIEMLSDVAIPLMLVALGVRLTDVDLTHWRIGLIGAALAPATGIVCAGAAIWLLALDPLTAKVLILFGALPPAVMNYLLAERYDACPAEVATIVGFGNLAALAAVSYTHLTLPTS
;
A
#
# COMPACT_ATOMS: atom_id res chain seq x y z
N MET A 1 18.80 16.08 12.33
CA MET A 1 18.79 15.15 11.20
C MET A 1 18.57 13.71 11.62
N ILE A 2 19.53 13.07 12.29
CA ILE A 2 19.35 11.71 12.86
C ILE A 2 18.09 11.63 13.72
N THR A 3 17.80 12.63 14.54
CA THR A 3 16.58 12.72 15.36
C THR A 3 15.27 12.74 14.55
N ALA A 4 15.22 13.44 13.42
CA ALA A 4 14.02 13.48 12.57
C ALA A 4 13.75 12.11 11.92
N VAL A 5 14.80 11.46 11.51
CA VAL A 5 14.78 10.11 10.92
C VAL A 5 14.36 9.06 11.95
N LEU A 6 14.97 9.10 13.14
CA LEU A 6 14.59 8.22 14.24
C LEU A 6 13.14 8.47 14.68
N GLY A 7 12.66 9.71 14.58
CA GLY A 7 11.26 10.06 14.84
C GLY A 7 10.26 9.37 13.91
N VAL A 8 10.65 9.07 12.68
CA VAL A 8 9.83 8.33 11.71
C VAL A 8 9.99 6.81 11.86
N THR A 9 11.23 6.34 11.98
CA THR A 9 11.51 4.90 11.96
C THR A 9 11.22 4.18 13.26
N VAL A 10 11.58 4.78 14.40
CA VAL A 10 11.40 4.12 15.71
C VAL A 10 9.94 3.76 15.99
N PRO A 11 8.94 4.64 15.77
CA PRO A 11 7.54 4.28 15.94
C PRO A 11 7.11 3.10 15.05
N ILE A 12 7.53 3.10 13.77
CA ILE A 12 7.21 2.02 12.83
C ILE A 12 7.77 0.69 13.34
N PHE A 13 9.08 0.66 13.65
CA PHE A 13 9.72 -0.57 14.11
C PHE A 13 9.15 -1.07 15.43
N LEU A 14 8.85 -0.17 16.36
CA LEU A 14 8.25 -0.52 17.63
C LEU A 14 6.89 -1.20 17.43
N ILE A 15 6.02 -0.60 16.61
CA ILE A 15 4.67 -1.15 16.37
C ILE A 15 4.76 -2.46 15.57
N VAL A 16 5.64 -2.52 14.57
CA VAL A 16 5.89 -3.77 13.80
C VAL A 16 6.45 -4.85 14.70
N ALA A 17 7.40 -4.55 15.62
CA ALA A 17 7.94 -5.51 16.57
C ALA A 17 6.88 -6.03 17.55
N VAL A 18 5.98 -5.16 18.03
CA VAL A 18 4.82 -5.56 18.84
C VAL A 18 3.94 -6.53 18.06
N GLY A 19 3.64 -6.21 16.79
CA GLY A 19 2.88 -7.08 15.89
C GLY A 19 3.57 -8.42 15.66
N TYR A 20 4.89 -8.43 15.43
CA TYR A 20 5.68 -9.65 15.28
C TYR A 20 5.63 -10.51 16.56
N GLY A 21 5.82 -9.91 17.74
CA GLY A 21 5.70 -10.60 19.01
C GLY A 21 4.32 -11.21 19.22
N TYR A 22 3.26 -10.47 18.90
CA TYR A 22 1.88 -10.95 18.95
C TYR A 22 1.65 -12.13 18.01
N GLY A 23 2.12 -12.07 16.76
CA GLY A 23 1.97 -13.14 15.77
C GLY A 23 2.71 -14.42 16.16
N ARG A 24 3.85 -14.32 16.87
CA ARG A 24 4.58 -15.48 17.39
C ARG A 24 3.81 -16.24 18.48
N VAL A 25 2.96 -15.55 19.23
CA VAL A 25 2.13 -16.14 20.31
C VAL A 25 0.75 -16.56 19.78
N HIS A 26 0.22 -15.85 18.78
CA HIS A 26 -1.11 -16.07 18.21
C HIS A 26 -1.01 -16.23 16.68
N PRO A 27 -0.59 -17.38 16.16
CA PRO A 27 -0.35 -17.59 14.73
C PRO A 27 -1.61 -17.38 13.87
N ASP A 28 -2.81 -17.67 14.41
CA ASP A 28 -4.09 -17.49 13.71
C ASP A 28 -4.60 -16.02 13.75
N GLY A 29 -3.89 -15.14 14.43
CA GLY A 29 -4.32 -13.76 14.68
C GLY A 29 -4.31 -12.85 13.45
N ILE A 30 -3.54 -13.18 12.41
CA ILE A 30 -3.33 -12.30 11.26
C ILE A 30 -4.60 -12.06 10.45
N GLU A 31 -5.39 -13.09 10.22
CA GLU A 31 -6.64 -12.99 9.46
C GLU A 31 -7.64 -12.08 10.18
N PHE A 32 -7.75 -12.22 11.49
CA PHE A 32 -8.61 -11.38 12.33
C PHE A 32 -8.17 -9.91 12.29
N VAL A 33 -6.88 -9.64 12.51
CA VAL A 33 -6.32 -8.27 12.51
C VAL A 33 -6.54 -7.59 11.16
N ASN A 34 -6.23 -8.27 10.06
CA ASN A 34 -6.43 -7.75 8.72
C ASN A 34 -7.93 -7.51 8.43
N ARG A 35 -8.80 -8.46 8.79
CA ARG A 35 -10.24 -8.35 8.54
C ARG A 35 -10.86 -7.17 9.30
N ILE A 36 -10.57 -7.04 10.59
CA ILE A 36 -11.13 -5.94 11.39
C ILE A 36 -10.62 -4.58 10.88
N ASN A 37 -9.37 -4.49 10.48
CA ASN A 37 -8.82 -3.26 9.93
C ASN A 37 -9.49 -2.87 8.60
N LEU A 38 -9.57 -3.81 7.66
CA LEU A 38 -10.16 -3.58 6.34
C LEU A 38 -11.67 -3.27 6.37
N THR A 39 -12.38 -3.78 7.38
CA THR A 39 -13.85 -3.65 7.42
C THR A 39 -14.35 -2.60 8.41
N LEU A 40 -13.58 -2.30 9.46
CA LEU A 40 -14.03 -1.43 10.54
C LEU A 40 -13.24 -0.12 10.65
N PHE A 41 -11.91 -0.14 10.47
CA PHE A 41 -11.08 1.04 10.75
C PHE A 41 -10.63 1.79 9.49
N ILE A 42 -10.29 1.10 8.40
CA ILE A 42 -9.93 1.76 7.14
C ILE A 42 -11.09 2.54 6.52
N PRO A 43 -12.35 2.04 6.49
CA PRO A 43 -13.45 2.81 5.94
C PRO A 43 -13.66 4.18 6.60
N PRO A 44 -13.71 4.32 7.94
CA PRO A 44 -13.74 5.63 8.60
C PRO A 44 -12.55 6.52 8.26
N LEU A 45 -11.32 5.96 8.18
CA LEU A 45 -10.13 6.72 7.78
C LEU A 45 -10.32 7.33 6.39
N LEU A 46 -10.74 6.53 5.41
CA LEU A 46 -10.92 7.00 4.04
C LEU A 46 -12.04 8.04 3.97
N PHE A 47 -13.17 7.77 4.62
CA PHE A 47 -14.26 8.74 4.68
C PHE A 47 -13.79 10.06 5.29
N PHE A 48 -13.18 10.02 6.48
CA PHE A 48 -12.73 11.20 7.21
C PHE A 48 -11.71 12.02 6.42
N VAL A 49 -10.68 11.37 5.87
CA VAL A 49 -9.66 12.08 5.10
C VAL A 49 -10.25 12.68 3.84
N LEU A 50 -11.10 11.95 3.13
CA LEU A 50 -11.68 12.41 1.87
C LEU A 50 -12.78 13.48 2.06
N SER A 51 -13.55 13.47 3.15
CA SER A 51 -14.60 14.47 3.38
C SER A 51 -14.10 15.72 4.11
N GLU A 52 -13.10 15.58 5.01
CA GLU A 52 -12.73 16.64 5.94
C GLU A 52 -11.32 17.21 5.77
N LYS A 53 -10.38 16.41 5.21
CA LYS A 53 -8.94 16.78 5.18
C LYS A 53 -8.42 17.15 3.80
N ILE A 54 -9.24 17.07 2.74
CA ILE A 54 -8.78 17.40 1.39
C ILE A 54 -8.76 18.92 1.21
N PRO A 55 -7.62 19.51 0.79
CA PRO A 55 -7.56 20.89 0.38
C PRO A 55 -8.45 21.15 -0.84
N ALA A 56 -9.19 22.26 -0.83
CA ALA A 56 -10.09 22.62 -1.92
C ALA A 56 -9.36 22.89 -3.26
N ASP A 57 -8.07 23.19 -3.18
CA ASP A 57 -7.18 23.48 -4.31
C ASP A 57 -6.36 22.26 -4.77
N LEU A 58 -6.64 21.06 -4.23
CA LEU A 58 -5.91 19.85 -4.61
C LEU A 58 -6.19 19.43 -6.06
N GLU A 59 -5.14 19.39 -6.87
CA GLU A 59 -5.21 18.90 -8.24
C GLU A 59 -5.19 17.37 -8.31
N TRP A 60 -6.38 16.76 -8.35
CA TRP A 60 -6.56 15.31 -8.35
C TRP A 60 -5.97 14.58 -9.56
N GLY A 61 -6.04 15.23 -10.74
CA GLY A 61 -5.72 14.58 -12.01
C GLY A 61 -4.30 14.01 -12.03
N GLY A 62 -3.35 14.78 -11.55
CA GLY A 62 -1.93 14.40 -11.55
C GLY A 62 -1.66 13.16 -10.72
N ILE A 63 -2.15 13.12 -9.47
CA ILE A 63 -1.89 11.98 -8.56
C ILE A 63 -2.63 10.72 -8.99
N VAL A 64 -3.87 10.83 -9.48
CA VAL A 64 -4.67 9.69 -9.95
C VAL A 64 -4.03 9.04 -11.19
N ILE A 65 -3.67 9.88 -12.18
CA ILE A 65 -3.01 9.39 -13.40
C ILE A 65 -1.62 8.84 -13.07
N GLY A 66 -0.84 9.55 -12.24
CA GLY A 66 0.47 9.11 -11.78
C GLY A 66 0.43 7.76 -11.08
N ALA A 67 -0.50 7.56 -10.15
CA ALA A 67 -0.70 6.30 -9.45
C ALA A 67 -1.07 5.16 -10.40
N ALA A 68 -1.99 5.43 -11.36
CA ALA A 68 -2.35 4.46 -12.39
C ALA A 68 -1.16 4.11 -13.29
N MET A 69 -0.34 5.09 -13.67
CA MET A 69 0.90 4.87 -14.44
C MET A 69 1.90 4.00 -13.67
N VAL A 70 2.07 4.22 -12.36
CA VAL A 70 2.96 3.39 -11.54
C VAL A 70 2.47 1.95 -11.53
N VAL A 71 1.20 1.71 -11.22
CA VAL A 71 0.63 0.36 -11.14
C VAL A 71 0.70 -0.36 -12.48
N LEU A 72 0.13 0.24 -13.53
CA LEU A 72 0.05 -0.39 -14.85
C LEU A 72 1.41 -0.49 -15.54
N GLY A 73 2.23 0.56 -15.42
CA GLY A 73 3.58 0.61 -15.94
C GLY A 73 4.50 -0.43 -15.30
N SER A 74 4.43 -0.63 -13.99
CA SER A 74 5.18 -1.68 -13.30
C SER A 74 4.84 -3.06 -13.84
N GLY A 75 3.57 -3.33 -14.12
CA GLY A 75 3.15 -4.58 -14.76
C GLY A 75 3.69 -4.75 -16.18
N LEU A 76 3.64 -3.70 -16.97
CA LEU A 76 4.18 -3.69 -18.34
C LEU A 76 5.70 -3.95 -18.34
N LEU A 77 6.45 -3.41 -17.37
CA LEU A 77 7.89 -3.64 -17.22
C LEU A 77 8.18 -5.03 -16.63
N ALA A 78 7.39 -5.52 -15.70
CA ALA A 78 7.57 -6.82 -15.08
C ALA A 78 7.25 -7.99 -16.00
N TRP A 79 6.33 -7.81 -16.94
CA TRP A 79 5.89 -8.87 -17.87
C TRP A 79 7.04 -9.45 -18.72
N PRO A 80 7.84 -8.63 -19.46
CA PRO A 80 8.96 -9.15 -20.24
C PRO A 80 10.03 -9.79 -19.34
N VAL A 81 10.26 -9.28 -18.13
CA VAL A 81 11.19 -9.88 -17.17
C VAL A 81 10.73 -11.28 -16.77
N ALA A 82 9.45 -11.43 -16.41
CA ALA A 82 8.88 -12.73 -16.07
C ALA A 82 9.03 -13.75 -17.22
N ARG A 83 8.74 -13.32 -18.45
CA ARG A 83 8.89 -14.16 -19.64
C ARG A 83 10.34 -14.51 -19.94
N GLY A 84 11.26 -13.54 -19.91
CA GLY A 84 12.68 -13.73 -20.18
C GLY A 84 13.37 -14.66 -19.19
N LEU A 85 12.99 -14.56 -17.91
CA LEU A 85 13.50 -15.42 -16.84
C LEU A 85 12.75 -16.73 -16.68
N LYS A 86 11.69 -16.97 -17.50
CA LYS A 86 10.80 -18.15 -17.42
C LYS A 86 10.17 -18.33 -16.04
N LEU A 87 9.84 -17.23 -15.38
CA LEU A 87 9.16 -17.20 -14.08
C LEU A 87 7.65 -17.13 -14.23
N PRO A 88 6.86 -17.59 -13.24
CA PRO A 88 5.40 -17.54 -13.30
C PRO A 88 4.90 -16.10 -13.41
N VAL A 89 4.31 -15.74 -14.55
CA VAL A 89 3.74 -14.41 -14.82
C VAL A 89 2.69 -14.04 -13.78
N LYS A 90 1.85 -15.02 -13.38
CA LYS A 90 0.80 -14.84 -12.37
C LYS A 90 1.34 -14.56 -10.95
N ALA A 91 2.58 -14.90 -10.68
CA ALA A 91 3.23 -14.55 -9.41
C ALA A 91 3.95 -13.21 -9.50
N LEU A 92 4.80 -13.02 -10.52
CA LEU A 92 5.73 -11.89 -10.58
C LEU A 92 5.06 -10.57 -11.02
N VAL A 93 4.13 -10.61 -11.98
CA VAL A 93 3.52 -9.38 -12.51
C VAL A 93 2.57 -8.72 -11.50
N PRO A 94 1.60 -9.43 -10.89
CA PRO A 94 0.74 -8.80 -9.87
C PRO A 94 1.53 -8.28 -8.66
N THR A 95 2.57 -8.99 -8.22
CA THR A 95 3.41 -8.56 -7.08
C THR A 95 4.25 -7.34 -7.41
N ALA A 96 4.68 -7.14 -8.66
CA ALA A 96 5.37 -5.94 -9.09
C ALA A 96 4.43 -4.74 -9.26
N MET A 97 3.16 -4.97 -9.57
CA MET A 97 2.15 -3.92 -9.77
C MET A 97 1.55 -3.42 -8.47
N MET A 98 1.22 -4.36 -7.58
CA MET A 98 0.37 -4.10 -6.41
C MET A 98 1.21 -4.01 -5.15
N ASN A 99 1.66 -2.79 -4.86
CA ASN A 99 2.51 -2.47 -3.73
C ASN A 99 1.72 -2.41 -2.40
N ASN A 100 2.44 -2.52 -1.29
CA ASN A 100 1.88 -2.49 0.08
C ASN A 100 1.51 -1.06 0.51
N CYS A 101 0.62 -0.45 -0.26
CA CYS A 101 0.18 0.93 -0.10
C CYS A 101 -0.62 1.16 1.21
N GLY A 102 -1.38 0.16 1.68
CA GLY A 102 -2.11 0.22 2.95
C GLY A 102 -1.17 0.11 4.15
N ASN A 103 -0.70 -1.10 4.44
CA ASN A 103 0.01 -1.39 5.70
C ASN A 103 1.35 -0.66 5.84
N LEU A 104 1.93 -0.18 4.74
CA LEU A 104 3.21 0.54 4.77
C LEU A 104 3.12 1.94 4.16
N GLY A 105 2.40 2.12 3.05
CA GLY A 105 2.35 3.39 2.33
C GLY A 105 1.70 4.52 3.12
N LEU A 106 0.50 4.31 3.67
CA LEU A 106 -0.19 5.31 4.49
C LEU A 106 0.60 5.68 5.75
N PRO A 107 1.08 4.72 6.57
CA PRO A 107 1.90 5.02 7.74
C PRO A 107 3.18 5.77 7.41
N LEU A 108 3.92 5.32 6.39
CA LEU A 108 5.17 5.98 5.98
C LEU A 108 4.94 7.41 5.50
N THR A 109 3.86 7.65 4.74
CA THR A 109 3.53 9.00 4.27
C THR A 109 3.22 9.93 5.43
N LEU A 110 2.38 9.49 6.37
CA LEU A 110 2.03 10.29 7.54
C LEU A 110 3.26 10.63 8.37
N LEU A 111 4.14 9.67 8.62
CA LEU A 111 5.31 9.86 9.46
C LEU A 111 6.43 10.64 8.76
N ALA A 112 6.60 10.48 7.44
CA ALA A 112 7.67 11.13 6.69
C ALA A 112 7.30 12.54 6.19
N PHE A 113 6.03 12.77 5.83
CA PHE A 113 5.58 14.00 5.18
C PHE A 113 4.49 14.74 5.95
N GLY A 114 3.98 14.16 7.05
CA GLY A 114 2.97 14.76 7.91
C GLY A 114 1.53 14.64 7.39
N GLU A 115 0.60 15.21 8.14
CA GLU A 115 -0.85 15.15 7.83
C GLU A 115 -1.22 15.80 6.49
N THR A 116 -0.48 16.79 6.04
CA THR A 116 -0.72 17.48 4.77
C THR A 116 -0.57 16.56 3.54
N ALA A 117 0.25 15.51 3.64
CA ALA A 117 0.44 14.52 2.60
C ALA A 117 -0.58 13.37 2.66
N LEU A 118 -1.32 13.22 3.76
CA LEU A 118 -2.24 12.12 3.96
C LEU A 118 -3.36 12.06 2.90
N PRO A 119 -4.00 13.17 2.48
CA PRO A 119 -4.98 13.15 1.41
C PRO A 119 -4.42 12.58 0.09
N LEU A 120 -3.20 12.98 -0.31
CA LEU A 120 -2.53 12.45 -1.50
C LEU A 120 -2.26 10.95 -1.38
N ALA A 121 -1.81 10.50 -0.20
CA ALA A 121 -1.58 9.09 0.07
C ALA A 121 -2.88 8.27 0.02
N VAL A 122 -3.98 8.80 0.56
CA VAL A 122 -5.30 8.15 0.53
C VAL A 122 -5.81 8.04 -0.90
N VAL A 123 -5.71 9.10 -1.71
CA VAL A 123 -6.09 9.05 -3.14
C VAL A 123 -5.25 8.00 -3.88
N THR A 124 -3.94 8.01 -3.69
CA THR A 124 -3.05 7.01 -4.27
C THR A 124 -3.45 5.59 -3.85
N PHE A 125 -3.68 5.36 -2.55
CA PHE A 125 -4.15 4.08 -2.02
C PHE A 125 -5.46 3.62 -2.67
N VAL A 126 -6.43 4.53 -2.86
CA VAL A 126 -7.71 4.20 -3.51
C VAL A 126 -7.52 3.76 -4.96
N VAL A 127 -6.64 4.44 -5.72
CA VAL A 127 -6.30 4.02 -7.09
C VAL A 127 -5.67 2.63 -7.10
N TYR A 128 -4.74 2.36 -6.19
CA TYR A 128 -4.12 1.03 -6.06
C TYR A 128 -5.16 -0.04 -5.73
N VAL A 129 -6.05 0.22 -4.76
CA VAL A 129 -7.12 -0.72 -4.38
C VAL A 129 -8.06 -0.98 -5.57
N ALA A 130 -8.50 0.06 -6.27
CA ALA A 130 -9.36 -0.09 -7.44
C ALA A 130 -8.70 -0.95 -8.52
N LEU A 131 -7.42 -0.70 -8.83
CA LEU A 131 -6.68 -1.50 -9.81
C LEU A 131 -6.37 -2.90 -9.31
N HIS A 132 -6.16 -3.09 -8.00
CA HIS A 132 -5.95 -4.42 -7.41
C HIS A 132 -7.19 -5.30 -7.55
N PHE A 133 -8.37 -4.75 -7.22
CA PHE A 133 -9.64 -5.50 -7.33
C PHE A 133 -10.20 -5.60 -8.75
N THR A 134 -9.62 -4.91 -9.73
CA THR A 134 -9.97 -5.03 -11.13
C THR A 134 -8.88 -5.74 -11.92
N VAL A 135 -7.80 -5.04 -12.27
CA VAL A 135 -6.69 -5.55 -13.08
C VAL A 135 -5.94 -6.68 -12.35
N GLY A 136 -5.69 -6.53 -11.04
CA GLY A 136 -5.01 -7.54 -10.23
C GLY A 136 -5.77 -8.87 -10.22
N ILE A 137 -7.08 -8.84 -9.93
CA ILE A 137 -7.93 -10.03 -9.97
C ILE A 137 -8.01 -10.61 -11.38
N TRP A 138 -8.12 -9.77 -12.40
CA TRP A 138 -8.13 -10.24 -13.79
C TRP A 138 -6.85 -10.99 -14.16
N LEU A 139 -5.68 -10.51 -13.77
CA LEU A 139 -4.39 -11.17 -14.02
C LEU A 139 -4.29 -12.55 -13.37
N VAL A 140 -4.82 -12.68 -12.15
CA VAL A 140 -4.76 -13.91 -11.36
C VAL A 140 -5.83 -14.91 -11.78
N ARG A 141 -7.10 -14.45 -11.88
CA ARG A 141 -8.29 -15.29 -12.15
C ARG A 141 -8.61 -15.46 -13.63
N GLY A 142 -8.15 -14.53 -14.49
CA GLY A 142 -8.50 -14.49 -15.92
C GLY A 142 -9.91 -13.96 -16.22
N ARG A 143 -10.65 -13.46 -15.22
CA ARG A 143 -12.00 -12.88 -15.35
C ARG A 143 -12.14 -11.64 -14.47
N LEU A 144 -12.79 -10.60 -15.00
CA LEU A 144 -13.19 -9.43 -14.23
C LEU A 144 -14.43 -9.76 -13.38
N ASP A 145 -14.43 -9.31 -12.13
CA ASP A 145 -15.58 -9.43 -11.24
C ASP A 145 -15.80 -8.09 -10.51
N LEU A 146 -16.51 -7.20 -11.18
CA LEU A 146 -16.79 -5.86 -10.65
C LEU A 146 -17.67 -5.88 -9.39
N SER A 147 -18.35 -7.00 -9.11
CA SER A 147 -19.17 -7.13 -7.89
C SER A 147 -18.31 -7.08 -6.62
N LEU A 148 -17.05 -7.54 -6.70
CA LEU A 148 -16.09 -7.46 -5.60
C LEU A 148 -15.68 -6.02 -5.29
N LEU A 149 -15.65 -5.16 -6.31
CA LEU A 149 -15.34 -3.75 -6.13
C LEU A 149 -16.49 -3.02 -5.42
N VAL A 150 -17.72 -3.20 -5.93
CA VAL A 150 -18.90 -2.49 -5.42
C VAL A 150 -19.26 -2.89 -3.98
N LYS A 151 -18.99 -4.13 -3.58
CA LYS A 151 -19.22 -4.64 -2.22
C LYS A 151 -18.08 -4.36 -1.24
N ASN A 152 -16.98 -3.80 -1.72
CA ASN A 152 -15.81 -3.54 -0.88
C ASN A 152 -16.08 -2.32 0.03
N PRO A 153 -15.97 -2.45 1.37
CA PRO A 153 -16.20 -1.35 2.29
C PRO A 153 -15.25 -0.16 2.07
N ILE A 154 -14.04 -0.41 1.59
CA ILE A 154 -13.07 0.61 1.20
C ILE A 154 -13.63 1.47 0.06
N VAL A 155 -14.17 0.83 -0.98
CA VAL A 155 -14.73 1.53 -2.15
C VAL A 155 -15.99 2.31 -1.76
N ILE A 156 -16.85 1.73 -0.93
CA ILE A 156 -18.05 2.41 -0.43
C ILE A 156 -17.70 3.66 0.38
N ALA A 157 -16.77 3.53 1.34
CA ALA A 157 -16.32 4.65 2.16
C ALA A 157 -15.63 5.74 1.33
N THR A 158 -14.84 5.33 0.33
CA THR A 158 -14.22 6.26 -0.63
C THR A 158 -15.27 7.03 -1.43
N ALA A 159 -16.28 6.33 -1.99
CA ALA A 159 -17.34 6.95 -2.76
C ALA A 159 -18.16 7.94 -1.91
N LEU A 160 -18.45 7.58 -0.66
CA LEU A 160 -19.14 8.44 0.29
C LEU A 160 -18.30 9.66 0.66
N GLY A 161 -17.03 9.48 1.09
CA GLY A 161 -16.15 10.58 1.47
C GLY A 161 -15.91 11.55 0.32
N PHE A 162 -15.64 11.02 -0.88
CA PHE A 162 -15.46 11.85 -2.07
C PHE A 162 -16.77 12.54 -2.51
N GLY A 163 -17.90 11.85 -2.38
CA GLY A 163 -19.22 12.43 -2.62
C GLY A 163 -19.52 13.62 -1.69
N PHE A 164 -19.19 13.51 -0.40
CA PHE A 164 -19.30 14.60 0.57
C PHE A 164 -18.41 15.77 0.18
N TYR A 165 -17.14 15.51 -0.17
CA TYR A 165 -16.23 16.55 -0.65
C TYR A 165 -16.77 17.31 -1.88
N LEU A 166 -17.22 16.58 -2.92
CA LEU A 166 -17.75 17.20 -4.14
C LEU A 166 -19.03 18.00 -3.90
N ALA A 167 -19.86 17.57 -2.95
CA ALA A 167 -21.08 18.24 -2.58
C ALA A 167 -20.87 19.42 -1.60
N GLY A 168 -19.64 19.66 -1.14
CA GLY A 168 -19.34 20.66 -0.11
C GLY A 168 -20.01 20.34 1.24
N LEU A 169 -20.27 19.04 1.51
CA LEU A 169 -20.87 18.56 2.74
C LEU A 169 -19.81 18.12 3.74
N HIS A 170 -20.12 18.32 5.02
CA HIS A 170 -19.31 17.82 6.13
C HIS A 170 -20.12 16.82 6.94
N ALA A 171 -19.41 15.90 7.60
CA ALA A 171 -20.06 14.99 8.53
C ALA A 171 -20.68 15.76 9.69
N PRO A 172 -21.84 15.31 10.25
CA PRO A 172 -22.43 15.96 11.41
C PRO A 172 -21.44 16.10 12.56
N ALA A 173 -21.31 17.29 13.13
CA ALA A 173 -20.34 17.61 14.18
C ALA A 173 -20.37 16.63 15.37
N MET A 174 -21.54 16.07 15.68
CA MET A 174 -21.70 15.06 16.73
C MET A 174 -21.05 13.71 16.39
N MET A 175 -20.90 13.37 15.10
CA MET A 175 -20.34 12.09 14.64
C MET A 175 -18.84 12.18 14.38
N LEU A 176 -18.31 13.37 14.05
CA LEU A 176 -16.93 13.57 13.70
C LEU A 176 -15.93 12.99 14.73
N PRO A 177 -16.05 13.23 16.05
CA PRO A 177 -15.10 12.68 17.02
C PRO A 177 -15.07 11.14 17.00
N GLY A 178 -16.22 10.49 16.82
CA GLY A 178 -16.28 9.03 16.75
C GLY A 178 -15.66 8.48 15.47
N ILE A 179 -15.87 9.16 14.33
CA ILE A 179 -15.26 8.79 13.04
C ILE A 179 -13.75 8.98 13.11
N GLU A 180 -13.27 10.08 13.68
CA GLU A 180 -11.84 10.38 13.84
C GLU A 180 -11.18 9.34 14.76
N MET A 181 -11.76 9.01 15.90
CA MET A 181 -11.25 7.96 16.80
C MET A 181 -11.12 6.60 16.13
N LEU A 182 -12.08 6.21 15.30
CA LEU A 182 -11.99 4.97 14.53
C LEU A 182 -10.91 5.06 13.44
N SER A 183 -10.80 6.21 12.79
CA SER A 183 -9.76 6.52 11.79
C SER A 183 -8.35 6.37 12.35
N ASP A 184 -8.12 6.88 13.56
CA ASP A 184 -6.82 6.89 14.21
C ASP A 184 -6.29 5.47 14.54
N VAL A 185 -7.18 4.51 14.69
CA VAL A 185 -6.80 3.09 14.91
C VAL A 185 -6.25 2.44 13.64
N ALA A 186 -6.69 2.88 12.46
CA ALA A 186 -6.38 2.20 11.20
C ALA A 186 -4.87 2.09 10.93
N ILE A 187 -4.15 3.21 11.03
CA ILE A 187 -2.72 3.28 10.70
C ILE A 187 -1.85 2.45 11.65
N PRO A 188 -1.97 2.58 13.00
CA PRO A 188 -1.25 1.71 13.91
C PRO A 188 -1.56 0.21 13.69
N LEU A 189 -2.82 -0.12 13.44
CA LEU A 189 -3.21 -1.51 13.21
C LEU A 189 -2.66 -2.08 11.89
N MET A 190 -2.47 -1.25 10.85
CA MET A 190 -1.75 -1.64 9.62
C MET A 190 -0.31 -2.07 9.92
N LEU A 191 0.38 -1.35 10.79
CA LEU A 191 1.76 -1.68 11.18
C LEU A 191 1.82 -2.95 12.06
N VAL A 192 0.86 -3.12 12.96
CA VAL A 192 0.73 -4.38 13.74
C VAL A 192 0.50 -5.56 12.79
N ALA A 193 -0.43 -5.42 11.83
CA ALA A 193 -0.71 -6.46 10.84
C ALA A 193 0.52 -6.82 9.99
N LEU A 194 1.33 -5.81 9.62
CA LEU A 194 2.60 -6.05 8.94
C LEU A 194 3.55 -6.88 9.80
N GLY A 195 3.69 -6.55 11.09
CA GLY A 195 4.51 -7.29 12.04
C GLY A 195 4.07 -8.73 12.20
N VAL A 196 2.78 -8.97 12.37
CA VAL A 196 2.22 -10.34 12.44
C VAL A 196 2.55 -11.12 11.16
N ARG A 197 2.43 -10.49 9.99
CA ARG A 197 2.72 -11.15 8.71
C ARG A 197 4.17 -11.59 8.55
N LEU A 198 5.12 -10.91 9.17
CA LEU A 198 6.53 -11.28 9.11
C LEU A 198 6.86 -12.61 9.85
N THR A 199 5.92 -13.16 10.63
CA THR A 199 6.11 -14.49 11.25
C THR A 199 5.97 -15.65 10.26
N ASP A 200 5.32 -15.45 9.10
CA ASP A 200 4.94 -16.48 8.13
C ASP A 200 5.75 -16.43 6.83
N VAL A 201 6.98 -15.92 6.90
CA VAL A 201 7.83 -15.81 5.69
C VAL A 201 8.35 -17.18 5.28
N ASP A 202 7.90 -17.68 4.12
CA ASP A 202 8.44 -18.88 3.49
C ASP A 202 9.66 -18.53 2.62
N LEU A 203 10.77 -19.21 2.84
CA LEU A 203 12.03 -19.02 2.12
C LEU A 203 12.28 -20.09 1.04
N THR A 204 11.34 -21.01 0.82
CA THR A 204 11.51 -22.16 -0.08
C THR A 204 11.83 -21.72 -1.52
N HIS A 205 11.15 -20.70 -2.01
CA HIS A 205 11.31 -20.16 -3.37
C HIS A 205 12.19 -18.90 -3.41
N TRP A 206 13.29 -18.87 -2.64
CA TRP A 206 14.12 -17.67 -2.43
C TRP A 206 14.55 -16.92 -3.70
N ARG A 207 14.81 -17.63 -4.82
CA ARG A 207 15.22 -16.98 -6.09
C ARG A 207 14.17 -16.05 -6.64
N ILE A 208 12.93 -16.53 -6.76
CA ILE A 208 11.83 -15.67 -7.21
C ILE A 208 11.49 -14.62 -6.17
N GLY A 209 11.65 -14.94 -4.88
CA GLY A 209 11.50 -14.01 -3.76
C GLY A 209 12.40 -12.79 -3.90
N LEU A 210 13.71 -12.99 -4.11
CA LEU A 210 14.68 -11.91 -4.29
C LEU A 210 14.41 -11.10 -5.57
N ILE A 211 14.10 -11.78 -6.68
CA ILE A 211 13.80 -11.11 -7.95
C ILE A 211 12.55 -10.24 -7.81
N GLY A 212 11.46 -10.76 -7.24
CA GLY A 212 10.23 -10.01 -7.06
C GLY A 212 10.37 -8.87 -6.05
N ALA A 213 11.11 -9.09 -4.95
CA ALA A 213 11.40 -8.07 -3.94
C ALA A 213 12.20 -6.89 -4.51
N ALA A 214 13.10 -7.13 -5.47
CA ALA A 214 13.84 -6.08 -6.14
C ALA A 214 13.04 -5.45 -7.30
N LEU A 215 12.28 -6.26 -8.05
CA LEU A 215 11.57 -5.82 -9.26
C LEU A 215 10.43 -4.84 -8.93
N ALA A 216 9.66 -5.10 -7.86
CA ALA A 216 8.54 -4.26 -7.48
C ALA A 216 8.96 -2.80 -7.24
N PRO A 217 9.89 -2.49 -6.31
CA PRO A 217 10.32 -1.11 -6.11
C PRO A 217 11.08 -0.54 -7.31
N ALA A 218 11.87 -1.34 -8.04
CA ALA A 218 12.62 -0.85 -9.20
C ALA A 218 11.67 -0.37 -10.31
N THR A 219 10.67 -1.18 -10.69
CA THR A 219 9.68 -0.80 -11.71
C THR A 219 8.80 0.33 -11.23
N GLY A 220 8.40 0.32 -9.95
CA GLY A 220 7.58 1.37 -9.35
C GLY A 220 8.28 2.73 -9.34
N ILE A 221 9.56 2.80 -8.94
CA ILE A 221 10.35 4.04 -8.96
C ILE A 221 10.53 4.57 -10.39
N VAL A 222 10.84 3.69 -11.35
CA VAL A 222 10.99 4.08 -12.77
C VAL A 222 9.68 4.67 -13.29
N CYS A 223 8.54 4.01 -13.03
CA CYS A 223 7.23 4.49 -13.46
C CYS A 223 6.81 5.78 -12.74
N ALA A 224 7.12 5.91 -11.44
CA ALA A 224 6.88 7.15 -10.69
C ALA A 224 7.71 8.31 -11.25
N GLY A 225 9.00 8.09 -11.54
CA GLY A 225 9.86 9.10 -12.17
C GLY A 225 9.34 9.53 -13.54
N ALA A 226 8.90 8.58 -14.36
CA ALA A 226 8.28 8.87 -15.65
C ALA A 226 6.98 9.68 -15.50
N ALA A 227 6.11 9.32 -14.55
CA ALA A 227 4.86 10.04 -14.28
C ALA A 227 5.13 11.47 -13.79
N ILE A 228 6.09 11.67 -12.89
CA ILE A 228 6.48 12.98 -12.38
C ILE A 228 6.96 13.89 -13.52
N TRP A 229 7.80 13.35 -14.39
CA TRP A 229 8.33 14.10 -15.54
C TRP A 229 7.24 14.43 -16.56
N LEU A 230 6.38 13.45 -16.92
CA LEU A 230 5.33 13.63 -17.93
C LEU A 230 4.20 14.56 -17.48
N LEU A 231 3.84 14.50 -16.18
CA LEU A 231 2.70 15.23 -15.63
C LEU A 231 3.12 16.51 -14.92
N ALA A 232 4.44 16.82 -14.85
CA ALA A 232 5.00 17.97 -14.16
C ALA A 232 4.43 18.14 -12.72
N LEU A 233 4.42 17.04 -11.95
CA LEU A 233 3.81 17.00 -10.63
C LEU A 233 4.52 17.92 -9.63
N ASP A 234 3.74 18.52 -8.74
CA ASP A 234 4.27 19.30 -7.63
C ASP A 234 5.18 18.45 -6.70
N PRO A 235 6.09 19.10 -5.92
CA PRO A 235 7.07 18.38 -5.12
C PRO A 235 6.48 17.43 -4.07
N LEU A 236 5.32 17.74 -3.47
CA LEU A 236 4.71 16.90 -2.45
C LEU A 236 4.06 15.66 -3.09
N THR A 237 3.30 15.86 -4.17
CA THR A 237 2.72 14.78 -4.97
C THR A 237 3.80 13.87 -5.53
N ALA A 238 4.90 14.43 -6.03
CA ALA A 238 6.06 13.66 -6.52
C ALA A 238 6.68 12.79 -5.42
N LYS A 239 6.89 13.32 -4.21
CA LYS A 239 7.42 12.56 -3.07
C LYS A 239 6.50 11.40 -2.67
N VAL A 240 5.20 11.64 -2.59
CA VAL A 240 4.21 10.58 -2.30
C VAL A 240 4.23 9.51 -3.37
N LEU A 241 4.26 9.89 -4.64
CA LEU A 241 4.24 8.93 -5.75
C LEU A 241 5.51 8.08 -5.81
N ILE A 242 6.70 8.67 -5.58
CA ILE A 242 7.97 7.93 -5.47
C ILE A 242 7.92 6.95 -4.29
N LEU A 243 7.43 7.42 -3.12
CA LEU A 243 7.30 6.56 -1.94
C LEU A 243 6.43 5.34 -2.28
N PHE A 244 5.26 5.55 -2.86
CA PHE A 244 4.36 4.46 -3.22
C PHE A 244 4.93 3.52 -4.29
N GLY A 245 5.68 4.06 -5.26
CA GLY A 245 6.41 3.27 -6.24
C GLY A 245 7.53 2.41 -5.62
N ALA A 246 8.17 2.91 -4.56
CA ALA A 246 9.25 2.22 -3.87
C ALA A 246 8.78 1.16 -2.85
N LEU A 247 7.47 1.06 -2.58
CA LEU A 247 6.93 0.10 -1.62
C LEU A 247 7.12 -1.35 -2.07
N PRO A 248 7.25 -2.28 -1.11
CA PRO A 248 7.29 -3.72 -1.39
C PRO A 248 5.92 -4.23 -1.85
N PRO A 249 5.84 -5.48 -2.36
CA PRO A 249 4.58 -6.10 -2.76
C PRO A 249 3.55 -6.18 -1.62
N ALA A 250 2.28 -5.95 -1.95
CA ALA A 250 1.19 -6.03 -1.00
C ALA A 250 0.94 -7.46 -0.51
N VAL A 251 0.62 -7.58 0.79
CA VAL A 251 0.18 -8.85 1.39
C VAL A 251 -1.07 -9.41 0.71
N MET A 252 -1.95 -8.54 0.21
CA MET A 252 -3.16 -8.92 -0.51
C MET A 252 -2.87 -9.75 -1.77
N ASN A 253 -1.69 -9.61 -2.40
CA ASN A 253 -1.30 -10.46 -3.53
C ASN A 253 -1.28 -11.95 -3.15
N TYR A 254 -0.77 -12.27 -1.95
CA TYR A 254 -0.78 -13.64 -1.43
C TYR A 254 -2.21 -14.16 -1.21
N LEU A 255 -3.05 -13.37 -0.56
CA LEU A 255 -4.44 -13.77 -0.30
C LEU A 255 -5.23 -14.04 -1.59
N LEU A 256 -4.99 -13.25 -2.63
CA LEU A 256 -5.59 -13.48 -3.94
C LEU A 256 -4.99 -14.69 -4.65
N ALA A 257 -3.67 -14.87 -4.57
CA ALA A 257 -3.00 -16.02 -5.16
C ALA A 257 -3.47 -17.34 -4.51
N GLU A 258 -3.62 -17.37 -3.19
CA GLU A 258 -4.17 -18.49 -2.46
C GLU A 258 -5.63 -18.77 -2.84
N ARG A 259 -6.48 -17.73 -2.84
CA ARG A 259 -7.90 -17.84 -3.17
C ARG A 259 -8.16 -18.37 -4.58
N TYR A 260 -7.29 -18.05 -5.54
CA TYR A 260 -7.47 -18.39 -6.96
C TYR A 260 -6.45 -19.43 -7.47
N ASP A 261 -5.72 -20.07 -6.57
CA ASP A 261 -4.69 -21.09 -6.87
C ASP A 261 -3.69 -20.62 -7.95
N ALA A 262 -3.14 -19.41 -7.75
CA ALA A 262 -2.26 -18.74 -8.69
C ALA A 262 -0.84 -18.58 -8.12
N CYS A 263 -0.08 -19.67 -8.05
CA CYS A 263 1.29 -19.71 -7.54
C CYS A 263 1.42 -19.14 -6.10
N PRO A 264 0.61 -19.59 -5.12
CA PRO A 264 0.58 -18.98 -3.79
C PRO A 264 1.92 -19.05 -3.06
N ALA A 265 2.69 -20.13 -3.20
CA ALA A 265 3.99 -20.30 -2.53
C ALA A 265 5.03 -19.29 -3.03
N GLU A 266 5.12 -19.08 -4.35
CA GLU A 266 6.00 -18.09 -4.96
C GLU A 266 5.59 -16.68 -4.57
N VAL A 267 4.29 -16.37 -4.58
CA VAL A 267 3.77 -15.06 -4.17
C VAL A 267 4.03 -14.80 -2.69
N ALA A 268 3.83 -15.80 -1.81
CA ALA A 268 4.15 -15.68 -0.38
C ALA A 268 5.62 -15.32 -0.17
N THR A 269 6.52 -16.01 -0.88
CA THR A 269 7.96 -15.75 -0.81
C THR A 269 8.31 -14.35 -1.31
N ILE A 270 7.76 -13.90 -2.46
CA ILE A 270 8.00 -12.54 -2.99
C ILE A 270 7.53 -11.48 -1.99
N VAL A 271 6.34 -11.64 -1.44
CA VAL A 271 5.77 -10.72 -0.44
C VAL A 271 6.61 -10.68 0.82
N GLY A 272 7.03 -11.85 1.33
CA GLY A 272 7.86 -11.97 2.52
C GLY A 272 9.20 -11.28 2.35
N PHE A 273 9.97 -11.63 1.32
CA PHE A 273 11.27 -11.01 1.02
C PHE A 273 11.14 -9.50 0.78
N GLY A 274 10.11 -9.06 0.02
CA GLY A 274 9.89 -7.65 -0.27
C GLY A 274 9.65 -6.83 0.99
N ASN A 275 8.77 -7.28 1.88
CA ASN A 275 8.47 -6.54 3.11
C ASN A 275 9.63 -6.57 4.10
N LEU A 276 10.40 -7.67 4.21
CA LEU A 276 11.63 -7.73 5.00
C LEU A 276 12.70 -6.77 4.46
N ALA A 277 12.91 -6.77 3.14
CA ALA A 277 13.86 -5.87 2.50
C ALA A 277 13.48 -4.40 2.66
N ALA A 278 12.19 -4.06 2.57
CA ALA A 278 11.70 -2.70 2.78
C ALA A 278 11.96 -2.21 4.21
N LEU A 279 11.72 -3.04 5.23
CA LEU A 279 12.03 -2.71 6.61
C LEU A 279 13.53 -2.50 6.80
N ALA A 280 14.37 -3.38 6.25
CA ALA A 280 15.83 -3.21 6.29
C ALA A 280 16.28 -1.95 5.54
N ALA A 281 15.70 -1.63 4.38
CA ALA A 281 16.01 -0.42 3.61
C ALA A 281 15.60 0.85 4.35
N VAL A 282 14.42 0.88 4.97
CA VAL A 282 13.98 2.00 5.82
C VAL A 282 14.96 2.23 6.96
N SER A 283 15.50 1.16 7.57
CA SER A 283 16.54 1.26 8.61
C SER A 283 17.85 1.82 8.07
N TYR A 284 18.30 1.35 6.90
CA TYR A 284 19.62 1.68 6.33
C TYR A 284 19.65 3.09 5.72
N THR A 285 18.67 3.47 4.93
CA THR A 285 18.63 4.81 4.29
C THR A 285 18.60 5.92 5.33
N HIS A 286 18.00 5.66 6.46
CA HIS A 286 17.92 6.60 7.56
C HIS A 286 19.21 6.67 8.41
N LEU A 287 20.08 5.66 8.34
CA LEU A 287 21.37 5.66 9.02
C LEU A 287 22.50 6.30 8.18
N THR A 288 22.37 6.34 6.84
CA THR A 288 23.49 6.63 5.94
C THR A 288 23.36 7.87 5.07
N LEU A 289 22.16 8.41 4.85
CA LEU A 289 21.99 9.61 4.02
C LEU A 289 22.15 10.90 4.82
N PRO A 290 23.10 11.80 4.45
CA PRO A 290 23.13 13.15 4.99
C PRO A 290 21.90 13.91 4.44
N THR A 291 21.01 14.35 5.32
CA THR A 291 19.92 15.24 4.95
C THR A 291 20.46 16.65 5.08
N SER A 292 20.82 17.24 3.96
CA SER A 292 20.99 18.70 3.82
C SER A 292 19.62 19.38 3.93
#